data_5bbae4cc454456c6f9ae56f57e8f69f6
#
_entry.id   5bbae4cc454456c6f9ae56f57e8f69f6
#
_cell.length_a   1.000
_cell.length_b   1.000
_cell.length_c   1.000
_cell.angle_alpha   90.00
_cell.angle_beta   90.00
_cell.angle_gamma   90.00
#
_symmetry.space_group_name_H-M   'P 1'
#
loop_
_entity.id
_entity.type
_entity.pdbx_description
1 polymer ?
#
loop_
_entity_poly.entity_id
_entity_poly.type
_entity_poly.pdbx_seq_one_letter_code
_entity_poly.pdbx_strand_id
1 'polypeptide(L)'
;EFRRVLFRSGKTSIASAIAGSTNYAFRMLNAATDTKKDLQIVAEEAKMSGTVILLLDEIHRLDKTKQDFLLPHLENGRIIMIGATTENPYITINPAIRSRTQIFEVKPLTETDIQQAIQEALTDSTRGLGDYPVHLEEKALQHLTRATNGDLRSALNGLELAVKSTPKNEQGEIKITLPIIEECVQRKAITHDKDGDAHYDVISAFQKSDRKSVV
;
A
#
# COMPACT_ATOMS: atom_id res chain seq x y z
N GLU A 1 14.47 -14.19 1.23
CA GLU A 1 14.02 -12.82 1.60
C GLU A 1 12.92 -12.41 0.64
N PHE A 2 11.70 -12.45 1.12
CA PHE A 2 10.56 -11.86 0.42
C PHE A 2 10.89 -10.39 0.18
N ARG A 3 11.24 -9.98 -1.02
CA ARG A 3 11.31 -8.57 -1.38
C ARG A 3 9.91 -8.02 -1.22
N ARG A 4 9.69 -7.36 -0.08
CA ARG A 4 8.44 -6.77 0.37
C ARG A 4 7.94 -5.77 -0.66
N VAL A 5 7.17 -6.26 -1.61
CA VAL A 5 6.31 -5.39 -2.38
C VAL A 5 5.07 -5.15 -1.52
N LEU A 6 5.16 -4.15 -0.67
CA LEU A 6 4.17 -3.87 0.37
C LEU A 6 3.07 -2.98 -0.19
N PHE A 7 1.98 -3.56 -0.67
CA PHE A 7 0.85 -2.81 -1.24
C PHE A 7 -0.38 -2.89 -0.35
N ARG A 8 -0.77 -1.79 0.24
CA ARG A 8 -2.05 -1.70 0.95
C ARG A 8 -3.22 -1.66 -0.04
N SER A 9 -3.06 -0.95 -1.16
CA SER A 9 -4.10 -0.77 -2.20
C SER A 9 -3.52 -0.74 -3.61
N GLY A 10 -2.29 -1.20 -3.81
CA GLY A 10 -1.65 -1.23 -5.14
C GLY A 10 -1.12 0.12 -5.66
N LYS A 11 -1.28 1.25 -4.93
CA LYS A 11 -0.85 2.58 -5.41
C LYS A 11 0.61 2.62 -5.89
N THR A 12 1.52 2.12 -5.07
CA THR A 12 2.96 2.07 -5.39
C THR A 12 3.26 1.11 -6.53
N SER A 13 2.51 -0.02 -6.63
CA SER A 13 2.67 -0.97 -7.76
C SER A 13 2.26 -0.36 -9.08
N ILE A 14 1.10 0.29 -9.09
CA ILE A 14 0.59 0.95 -10.29
C ILE A 14 1.61 2.00 -10.75
N ALA A 15 2.14 2.81 -9.83
CA ALA A 15 3.16 3.80 -10.14
C ALA A 15 4.44 3.17 -10.70
N SER A 16 4.90 2.06 -10.11
CA SER A 16 6.08 1.32 -10.59
C SER A 16 5.84 0.67 -11.95
N ALA A 17 4.63 0.15 -12.20
CA ALA A 17 4.25 -0.43 -13.49
C ALA A 17 4.20 0.66 -14.59
N ILE A 18 3.63 1.82 -14.29
CA ILE A 18 3.63 2.98 -15.20
C ILE A 18 5.08 3.39 -15.53
N ALA A 19 5.93 3.53 -14.51
CA ALA A 19 7.33 3.87 -14.73
C ALA A 19 8.06 2.82 -15.58
N GLY A 20 7.83 1.52 -15.31
CA GLY A 20 8.41 0.42 -16.09
C GLY A 20 7.93 0.33 -17.53
N SER A 21 6.78 0.94 -17.86
CA SER A 21 6.28 1.03 -19.24
C SER A 21 6.86 2.20 -20.05
N THR A 22 7.71 3.00 -19.42
CA THR A 22 8.36 4.16 -20.04
C THR A 22 9.88 4.01 -20.04
N ASN A 23 10.55 4.83 -20.86
CA ASN A 23 12.02 4.92 -20.89
C ASN A 23 12.56 6.04 -19.99
N TYR A 24 11.72 6.61 -19.12
CA TYR A 24 12.14 7.67 -18.20
C TYR A 24 12.84 7.12 -16.97
N ALA A 25 13.76 7.87 -16.41
CA ALA A 25 14.33 7.54 -15.10
C ALA A 25 13.22 7.57 -14.03
N PHE A 26 13.25 6.58 -13.14
CA PHE A 26 12.27 6.45 -12.06
C PHE A 26 12.93 6.64 -10.70
N ARG A 27 12.33 7.52 -9.88
CA ARG A 27 12.75 7.75 -8.49
C ARG A 27 11.55 7.64 -7.58
N MET A 28 11.78 7.09 -6.41
CA MET A 28 10.77 6.97 -5.37
C MET A 28 11.27 7.63 -4.10
N LEU A 29 10.49 8.57 -3.57
CA LEU A 29 10.72 9.26 -2.32
C LEU A 29 9.48 9.15 -1.43
N ASN A 30 9.70 9.21 -0.12
CA ASN A 30 8.63 9.27 0.88
C ASN A 30 8.58 10.69 1.46
N ALA A 31 7.45 11.35 1.33
CA ALA A 31 7.30 12.75 1.76
C ALA A 31 7.49 12.95 3.28
N ALA A 32 7.31 11.89 4.09
CA ALA A 32 7.47 11.93 5.53
C ALA A 32 8.94 11.84 5.99
N THR A 33 9.77 11.08 5.26
CA THR A 33 11.16 10.77 5.68
C THR A 33 12.21 11.49 4.87
N ASP A 34 11.94 11.71 3.57
CA ASP A 34 12.95 12.27 2.67
C ASP A 34 12.99 13.79 2.73
N THR A 35 14.19 14.31 2.52
CA THR A 35 14.48 15.73 2.73
C THR A 35 14.33 16.54 1.44
N LYS A 36 14.39 17.87 1.56
CA LYS A 36 14.46 18.76 0.38
C LYS A 36 15.70 18.49 -0.49
N LYS A 37 16.80 18.02 0.11
CA LYS A 37 18.02 17.69 -0.63
C LYS A 37 17.79 16.51 -1.57
N ASP A 38 17.01 15.50 -1.14
CA ASP A 38 16.68 14.35 -1.98
C ASP A 38 15.85 14.78 -3.19
N LEU A 39 14.90 15.70 -3.01
CA LEU A 39 14.17 16.31 -4.11
C LEU A 39 15.07 17.12 -5.05
N GLN A 40 16.09 17.83 -4.53
CA GLN A 40 17.07 18.56 -5.33
C GLN A 40 17.88 17.61 -6.22
N ILE A 41 18.32 16.47 -5.68
CA ILE A 41 19.03 15.44 -6.45
C ILE A 41 18.19 14.97 -7.64
N VAL A 42 16.90 14.68 -7.41
CA VAL A 42 15.97 14.28 -8.49
C VAL A 42 15.81 15.41 -9.53
N ALA A 43 15.72 16.65 -9.09
CA ALA A 43 15.58 17.79 -9.99
C ALA A 43 16.85 18.04 -10.84
N GLU A 44 18.04 17.81 -10.26
CA GLU A 44 19.31 17.88 -10.98
C GLU A 44 19.44 16.73 -11.97
N GLU A 45 19.09 15.51 -11.58
CA GLU A 45 19.04 14.38 -12.50
C GLU A 45 18.11 14.67 -13.68
N ALA A 46 16.94 15.23 -13.43
CA ALA A 46 15.99 15.62 -14.49
C ALA A 46 16.54 16.72 -15.44
N LYS A 47 17.47 17.56 -14.96
CA LYS A 47 18.17 18.52 -15.82
C LYS A 47 19.22 17.87 -16.73
N MET A 48 19.87 16.82 -16.23
CA MET A 48 20.99 16.17 -16.93
C MET A 48 20.53 15.05 -17.87
N SER A 49 19.59 14.23 -17.42
CA SER A 49 19.13 13.02 -18.12
C SER A 49 17.78 13.19 -18.84
N GLY A 50 17.14 14.36 -18.72
CA GLY A 50 15.80 14.59 -19.24
C GLY A 50 14.71 14.33 -18.21
N THR A 51 13.50 14.01 -18.68
CA THR A 51 12.33 13.83 -17.80
C THR A 51 12.51 12.65 -16.84
N VAL A 52 12.18 12.87 -15.56
CA VAL A 52 12.18 11.86 -14.49
C VAL A 52 10.76 11.65 -14.00
N ILE A 53 10.37 10.39 -13.80
CA ILE A 53 9.14 10.04 -13.07
C ILE A 53 9.49 9.97 -11.58
N LEU A 54 8.85 10.81 -10.80
CA LEU A 54 8.98 10.86 -9.34
C LEU A 54 7.71 10.31 -8.68
N LEU A 55 7.81 9.16 -8.01
CA LEU A 55 6.80 8.68 -7.10
C LEU A 55 7.05 9.30 -5.71
N LEU A 56 6.07 10.04 -5.21
CA LEU A 56 6.04 10.55 -3.84
C LEU A 56 5.01 9.76 -3.03
N ASP A 57 5.49 8.89 -2.15
CA ASP A 57 4.62 8.21 -1.19
C ASP A 57 4.30 9.13 -0.01
N GLU A 58 3.10 8.97 0.59
CA GLU A 58 2.59 9.81 1.68
C GLU A 58 2.62 11.32 1.35
N ILE A 59 2.24 11.69 0.11
CA ILE A 59 2.37 13.08 -0.41
C ILE A 59 1.67 14.12 0.49
N HIS A 60 0.67 13.73 1.28
CA HIS A 60 0.00 14.61 2.25
C HIS A 60 0.94 15.13 3.35
N ARG A 61 2.08 14.48 3.57
CA ARG A 61 3.12 14.90 4.51
C ARG A 61 4.17 15.84 3.90
N LEU A 62 4.01 16.19 2.63
CA LEU A 62 4.93 17.12 1.97
C LEU A 62 4.71 18.54 2.50
N ASP A 63 5.72 19.11 3.13
CA ASP A 63 5.66 20.48 3.62
C ASP A 63 5.58 21.51 2.48
N LYS A 64 5.11 22.73 2.81
CA LYS A 64 4.91 23.80 1.83
C LYS A 64 6.21 24.14 1.05
N THR A 65 7.35 24.13 1.73
CA THR A 65 8.64 24.47 1.11
C THR A 65 9.03 23.45 0.04
N LYS A 66 8.80 22.16 0.30
CA LYS A 66 9.03 21.10 -0.68
C LYS A 66 8.03 21.16 -1.84
N GLN A 67 6.77 21.49 -1.54
CA GLN A 67 5.74 21.68 -2.55
C GLN A 67 6.09 22.84 -3.50
N ASP A 68 6.46 24.01 -2.95
CA ASP A 68 6.84 25.19 -3.73
C ASP A 68 8.10 24.92 -4.57
N PHE A 69 9.03 24.11 -4.07
CA PHE A 69 10.21 23.66 -4.84
C PHE A 69 9.85 22.81 -6.05
N LEU A 70 8.85 21.92 -5.93
CA LEU A 70 8.45 21.02 -7.01
C LEU A 70 7.69 21.73 -8.14
N LEU A 71 6.92 22.78 -7.82
CA LEU A 71 6.04 23.43 -8.80
C LEU A 71 6.71 23.81 -10.12
N PRO A 72 7.88 24.50 -10.16
CA PRO A 72 8.55 24.85 -11.43
C PRO A 72 8.97 23.63 -12.26
N HIS A 73 9.30 22.51 -11.59
CA HIS A 73 9.71 21.27 -12.25
C HIS A 73 8.53 20.49 -12.84
N LEU A 74 7.36 20.60 -12.21
CA LEU A 74 6.10 20.07 -12.75
C LEU A 74 5.61 20.88 -13.95
N GLU A 75 5.72 22.21 -13.87
CA GLU A 75 5.29 23.13 -14.94
C GLU A 75 6.10 22.97 -16.22
N ASN A 76 7.40 22.77 -16.12
CA ASN A 76 8.28 22.62 -17.28
C ASN A 76 8.40 21.15 -17.77
N GLY A 77 7.65 20.23 -17.19
CA GLY A 77 7.63 18.81 -17.59
C GLY A 77 8.91 18.02 -17.30
N ARG A 78 9.86 18.58 -16.53
CA ARG A 78 11.09 17.86 -16.14
C ARG A 78 10.84 16.76 -15.11
N ILE A 79 9.83 16.95 -14.27
CA ILE A 79 9.38 15.93 -13.31
C ILE A 79 7.93 15.59 -13.63
N ILE A 80 7.68 14.32 -13.91
CA ILE A 80 6.33 13.73 -13.94
C ILE A 80 6.09 13.15 -12.54
N MET A 81 5.21 13.78 -11.76
CA MET A 81 4.96 13.37 -10.40
C MET A 81 3.78 12.40 -10.30
N ILE A 82 3.99 11.31 -9.57
CA ILE A 82 2.93 10.40 -9.14
C ILE A 82 2.87 10.50 -7.62
N GLY A 83 1.83 11.12 -7.08
CA GLY A 83 1.62 11.23 -5.63
C GLY A 83 0.73 10.11 -5.12
N ALA A 84 1.15 9.39 -4.07
CA ALA A 84 0.32 8.43 -3.37
C ALA A 84 -0.06 8.96 -1.97
N THR A 85 -1.33 8.82 -1.61
CA THR A 85 -1.83 9.23 -0.29
C THR A 85 -2.95 8.31 0.18
N THR A 86 -3.10 8.18 1.49
CA THR A 86 -4.24 7.53 2.15
C THR A 86 -5.30 8.54 2.59
N GLU A 87 -4.97 9.84 2.56
CA GLU A 87 -5.87 10.92 2.96
C GLU A 87 -6.61 11.52 1.77
N ASN A 88 -7.65 12.33 2.06
CA ASN A 88 -8.39 13.03 1.02
C ASN A 88 -7.52 14.11 0.35
N PRO A 89 -7.15 13.93 -0.93
CA PRO A 89 -6.23 14.84 -1.62
C PRO A 89 -6.80 16.25 -1.80
N TYR A 90 -8.12 16.41 -1.77
CA TYR A 90 -8.76 17.73 -1.89
C TYR A 90 -8.54 18.62 -0.66
N ILE A 91 -8.25 18.01 0.49
CA ILE A 91 -8.04 18.70 1.76
C ILE A 91 -6.54 18.88 2.02
N THR A 92 -5.74 17.83 1.78
CA THR A 92 -4.36 17.76 2.27
C THR A 92 -3.31 18.23 1.27
N ILE A 93 -3.64 18.26 -0.03
CA ILE A 93 -2.68 18.65 -1.07
C ILE A 93 -2.91 20.11 -1.50
N ASN A 94 -1.80 20.85 -1.60
CA ASN A 94 -1.82 22.24 -2.04
C ASN A 94 -2.58 22.39 -3.38
N PRO A 95 -3.51 23.36 -3.48
CA PRO A 95 -4.26 23.62 -4.71
C PRO A 95 -3.37 23.82 -5.96
N ALA A 96 -2.19 24.41 -5.81
CA ALA A 96 -1.25 24.61 -6.93
C ALA A 96 -0.71 23.28 -7.50
N ILE A 97 -0.40 22.29 -6.66
CA ILE A 97 -0.03 20.95 -7.13
C ILE A 97 -1.26 20.24 -7.70
N ARG A 98 -2.38 20.30 -6.98
CA ARG A 98 -3.61 19.62 -7.39
C ARG A 98 -4.13 20.10 -8.76
N SER A 99 -4.00 21.38 -9.08
CA SER A 99 -4.40 21.92 -10.40
C SER A 99 -3.54 21.42 -11.57
N ARG A 100 -2.39 20.83 -11.28
CA ARG A 100 -1.43 20.27 -12.26
C ARG A 100 -1.39 18.74 -12.26
N THR A 101 -2.24 18.12 -11.48
CA THR A 101 -2.31 16.66 -11.32
C THR A 101 -3.73 16.16 -11.54
N GLN A 102 -3.86 14.93 -12.00
CA GLN A 102 -5.14 14.23 -12.06
C GLN A 102 -5.26 13.30 -10.87
N ILE A 103 -6.43 13.30 -10.24
CA ILE A 103 -6.70 12.46 -9.08
C ILE A 103 -7.38 11.17 -9.54
N PHE A 104 -6.83 10.04 -9.11
CA PHE A 104 -7.38 8.71 -9.32
C PHE A 104 -7.66 8.07 -7.96
N GLU A 105 -8.87 7.59 -7.78
CA GLU A 105 -9.24 6.81 -6.60
C GLU A 105 -8.92 5.33 -6.84
N VAL A 106 -8.13 4.75 -5.95
CA VAL A 106 -7.86 3.30 -5.94
C VAL A 106 -8.78 2.65 -4.92
N LYS A 107 -9.75 1.89 -5.42
CA LYS A 107 -10.73 1.17 -4.59
C LYS A 107 -10.09 -0.01 -3.87
N PRO A 108 -10.64 -0.42 -2.70
CA PRO A 108 -10.27 -1.68 -2.06
C PRO A 108 -10.47 -2.85 -3.03
N LEU A 109 -9.62 -3.87 -2.89
CA LEU A 109 -9.76 -5.10 -3.67
C LEU A 109 -11.00 -5.88 -3.23
N THR A 110 -11.61 -6.59 -4.18
CA THR A 110 -12.72 -7.49 -3.87
C THR A 110 -12.22 -8.78 -3.21
N GLU A 111 -13.12 -9.53 -2.57
CA GLU A 111 -12.78 -10.86 -2.02
C GLU A 111 -12.19 -11.78 -3.11
N THR A 112 -12.72 -11.72 -4.31
CA THR A 112 -12.25 -12.52 -5.45
C THR A 112 -10.82 -12.14 -5.86
N ASP A 113 -10.51 -10.84 -5.91
CA ASP A 113 -9.16 -10.37 -6.25
C ASP A 113 -8.13 -10.84 -5.22
N ILE A 114 -8.50 -10.80 -3.93
CA ILE A 114 -7.63 -11.26 -2.84
C ILE A 114 -7.42 -12.78 -2.91
N GLN A 115 -8.49 -13.56 -3.18
CA GLN A 115 -8.39 -15.00 -3.34
C GLN A 115 -7.44 -15.36 -4.48
N GLN A 116 -7.59 -14.71 -5.63
CA GLN A 116 -6.70 -14.91 -6.77
C GLN A 116 -5.25 -14.59 -6.40
N ALA A 117 -5.00 -13.45 -5.77
CA ALA A 117 -3.64 -13.07 -5.36
C ALA A 117 -3.02 -14.04 -4.33
N ILE A 118 -3.83 -14.62 -3.43
CA ILE A 118 -3.38 -15.67 -2.50
C ILE A 118 -2.99 -16.94 -3.27
N GLN A 119 -3.79 -17.36 -4.25
CA GLN A 119 -3.49 -18.54 -5.08
C GLN A 119 -2.21 -18.32 -5.92
N GLU A 120 -2.05 -17.15 -6.51
CA GLU A 120 -0.83 -16.77 -7.22
C GLU A 120 0.40 -16.82 -6.29
N ALA A 121 0.27 -16.29 -5.07
CA ALA A 121 1.35 -16.32 -4.07
C ALA A 121 1.72 -17.75 -3.64
N LEU A 122 0.79 -18.68 -3.60
CA LEU A 122 1.04 -20.09 -3.26
C LEU A 122 1.68 -20.87 -4.41
N THR A 123 1.56 -20.40 -5.65
CA THR A 123 2.09 -21.08 -6.85
C THR A 123 3.40 -20.46 -7.38
N ASP A 124 3.64 -19.18 -7.12
CA ASP A 124 4.85 -18.47 -7.59
C ASP A 124 6.06 -18.86 -6.72
N SER A 125 6.99 -19.66 -7.26
CA SER A 125 8.23 -20.04 -6.58
C SER A 125 9.28 -18.93 -6.56
N THR A 126 9.17 -17.94 -7.43
CA THR A 126 10.17 -16.86 -7.55
C THR A 126 9.92 -15.72 -6.56
N ARG A 127 8.66 -15.33 -6.39
CA ARG A 127 8.24 -14.17 -5.58
C ARG A 127 7.22 -14.52 -4.50
N GLY A 128 6.77 -15.75 -4.46
CA GLY A 128 5.72 -16.24 -3.59
C GLY A 128 6.18 -17.33 -2.63
N LEU A 129 5.26 -18.21 -2.30
CA LEU A 129 5.41 -19.35 -1.40
C LEU A 129 5.42 -20.70 -2.16
N GLY A 130 5.60 -20.68 -3.49
CA GLY A 130 5.52 -21.86 -4.33
C GLY A 130 6.54 -22.97 -4.01
N ASP A 131 7.61 -22.65 -3.29
CA ASP A 131 8.59 -23.64 -2.82
C ASP A 131 8.14 -24.39 -1.55
N TYR A 132 7.05 -23.95 -0.93
CA TYR A 132 6.48 -24.59 0.25
C TYR A 132 5.34 -25.53 -0.16
N PRO A 133 5.32 -26.79 0.28
CA PRO A 133 4.21 -27.70 0.00
C PRO A 133 2.99 -27.35 0.89
N VAL A 134 2.29 -26.27 0.55
CA VAL A 134 1.18 -25.71 1.34
C VAL A 134 -0.14 -26.30 0.88
N HIS A 135 -0.92 -26.79 1.83
CA HIS A 135 -2.32 -27.10 1.66
C HIS A 135 -3.16 -26.11 2.49
N LEU A 136 -3.79 -25.14 1.81
CA LEU A 136 -4.67 -24.15 2.43
C LEU A 136 -6.12 -24.62 2.38
N GLU A 137 -6.74 -24.83 3.54
CA GLU A 137 -8.15 -25.21 3.61
C GLU A 137 -9.06 -24.08 3.09
N GLU A 138 -10.15 -24.45 2.40
CA GLU A 138 -11.11 -23.50 1.82
C GLU A 138 -11.68 -22.52 2.87
N LYS A 139 -12.00 -23.01 4.07
CA LYS A 139 -12.50 -22.17 5.18
C LYS A 139 -11.45 -21.17 5.67
N ALA A 140 -10.18 -21.57 5.67
CA ALA A 140 -9.05 -20.72 6.03
C ALA A 140 -8.84 -19.61 4.98
N LEU A 141 -8.93 -19.96 3.69
CA LEU A 141 -8.88 -19.00 2.58
C LEU A 141 -9.99 -17.97 2.67
N GLN A 142 -11.24 -18.41 2.86
CA GLN A 142 -12.39 -17.52 2.97
C GLN A 142 -12.28 -16.58 4.19
N HIS A 143 -11.84 -17.08 5.32
CA HIS A 143 -11.64 -16.26 6.51
C HIS A 143 -10.54 -15.22 6.28
N LEU A 144 -9.39 -15.62 5.75
CA LEU A 144 -8.27 -14.70 5.44
C LEU A 144 -8.71 -13.58 4.51
N THR A 145 -9.49 -13.90 3.48
CA THR A 145 -10.00 -12.95 2.50
C THR A 145 -10.93 -11.93 3.14
N ARG A 146 -11.89 -12.38 3.97
CA ARG A 146 -12.87 -11.50 4.63
C ARG A 146 -12.27 -10.66 5.73
N ALA A 147 -11.44 -11.26 6.56
CA ALA A 147 -10.83 -10.57 7.71
C ALA A 147 -9.88 -9.43 7.32
N THR A 148 -9.39 -9.43 6.09
CA THR A 148 -8.48 -8.39 5.60
C THR A 148 -9.16 -7.22 4.90
N ASN A 149 -10.46 -7.30 4.68
CA ASN A 149 -11.31 -6.21 4.18
C ASN A 149 -10.71 -5.41 3.00
N GLY A 150 -10.26 -6.12 1.97
CA GLY A 150 -9.67 -5.50 0.78
C GLY A 150 -8.19 -5.12 0.90
N ASP A 151 -7.53 -5.38 2.03
CA ASP A 151 -6.09 -5.14 2.23
C ASP A 151 -5.26 -6.39 1.87
N LEU A 152 -4.79 -6.43 0.62
CA LEU A 152 -3.94 -7.51 0.12
C LEU A 152 -2.65 -7.69 0.92
N ARG A 153 -2.04 -6.60 1.40
CA ARG A 153 -0.83 -6.68 2.24
C ARG A 153 -1.10 -7.46 3.52
N SER A 154 -2.23 -7.19 4.15
CA SER A 154 -2.64 -7.90 5.34
C SER A 154 -2.90 -9.37 5.06
N ALA A 155 -3.53 -9.69 3.92
CA ALA A 155 -3.78 -11.06 3.50
C ALA A 155 -2.49 -11.85 3.26
N LEU A 156 -1.59 -11.31 2.45
CA LEU A 156 -0.31 -11.97 2.13
C LEU A 156 0.61 -12.12 3.34
N ASN A 157 0.67 -11.12 4.22
CA ASN A 157 1.45 -11.24 5.44
C ASN A 157 0.86 -12.26 6.42
N GLY A 158 -0.47 -12.33 6.53
CA GLY A 158 -1.14 -13.36 7.35
C GLY A 158 -0.88 -14.77 6.81
N LEU A 159 -0.95 -14.93 5.50
CA LEU A 159 -0.61 -16.18 4.83
C LEU A 159 0.87 -16.57 5.04
N GLU A 160 1.79 -15.64 4.84
CA GLU A 160 3.22 -15.89 5.03
C GLU A 160 3.54 -16.29 6.47
N LEU A 161 2.93 -15.59 7.44
CA LEU A 161 3.08 -15.94 8.85
C LEU A 161 2.56 -17.35 9.12
N ALA A 162 1.37 -17.69 8.63
CA ALA A 162 0.78 -19.02 8.80
C ALA A 162 1.67 -20.12 8.22
N VAL A 163 2.18 -19.91 6.99
CA VAL A 163 3.05 -20.90 6.33
C VAL A 163 4.37 -21.09 7.08
N LYS A 164 4.99 -20.00 7.55
CA LYS A 164 6.28 -20.05 8.25
C LYS A 164 6.19 -20.55 9.69
N SER A 165 5.05 -20.37 10.35
CA SER A 165 4.84 -20.81 11.75
C SER A 165 4.29 -22.23 11.87
N THR A 166 3.75 -22.81 10.80
CA THR A 166 3.15 -24.15 10.84
C THR A 166 4.19 -25.21 10.48
N PRO A 167 4.44 -26.20 11.34
CA PRO A 167 5.35 -27.28 11.03
C PRO A 167 4.79 -28.18 9.90
N LYS A 168 5.68 -28.83 9.18
CA LYS A 168 5.30 -29.86 8.19
C LYS A 168 4.70 -31.08 8.91
N ASN A 169 3.65 -31.65 8.32
CA ASN A 169 3.06 -32.91 8.77
C ASN A 169 3.96 -34.12 8.42
N GLU A 170 3.54 -35.32 8.79
CA GLU A 170 4.25 -36.58 8.49
C GLU A 170 4.44 -36.84 6.99
N GLN A 171 3.60 -36.22 6.16
CA GLN A 171 3.67 -36.32 4.68
C GLN A 171 4.55 -35.22 4.08
N GLY A 172 5.14 -34.36 4.91
CA GLY A 172 6.00 -33.25 4.49
C GLY A 172 5.25 -31.99 4.04
N GLU A 173 3.92 -31.96 4.19
CA GLU A 173 3.07 -30.83 3.78
C GLU A 173 2.80 -29.87 4.93
N ILE A 174 2.59 -28.60 4.61
CA ILE A 174 2.17 -27.55 5.55
C ILE A 174 0.66 -27.38 5.43
N LYS A 175 -0.09 -27.91 6.40
CA LYS A 175 -1.55 -27.81 6.38
C LYS A 175 -2.02 -26.58 7.15
N ILE A 176 -2.57 -25.60 6.43
CA ILE A 176 -3.10 -24.35 6.98
C ILE A 176 -4.61 -24.49 7.20
N THR A 177 -5.02 -24.54 8.46
CA THR A 177 -6.40 -24.66 8.87
C THR A 177 -6.99 -23.33 9.33
N LEU A 178 -8.31 -23.25 9.47
CA LEU A 178 -8.99 -22.05 9.93
C LEU A 178 -8.43 -21.50 11.26
N PRO A 179 -8.24 -22.30 12.34
CA PRO A 179 -7.69 -21.79 13.60
C PRO A 179 -6.31 -21.14 13.47
N ILE A 180 -5.45 -21.67 12.59
CA ILE A 180 -4.12 -21.10 12.33
C ILE A 180 -4.24 -19.71 11.70
N ILE A 181 -5.12 -19.55 10.72
CA ILE A 181 -5.34 -18.26 10.08
C ILE A 181 -5.97 -17.24 11.03
N GLU A 182 -6.95 -17.66 11.84
CA GLU A 182 -7.55 -16.80 12.86
C GLU A 182 -6.50 -16.25 13.82
N GLU A 183 -5.60 -17.07 14.31
CA GLU A 183 -4.51 -16.63 15.20
C GLU A 183 -3.55 -15.67 14.50
N CYS A 184 -3.17 -15.94 13.23
CA CYS A 184 -2.25 -15.11 12.47
C CYS A 184 -2.84 -13.74 12.12
N VAL A 185 -4.15 -13.65 11.84
CA VAL A 185 -4.83 -12.40 11.52
C VAL A 185 -5.12 -11.58 12.79
N GLN A 186 -5.55 -12.22 13.90
CA GLN A 186 -5.83 -11.54 15.17
C GLN A 186 -4.57 -10.89 15.78
N ARG A 187 -3.44 -11.57 15.76
CA ARG A 187 -2.17 -11.01 16.25
C ARG A 187 -1.79 -9.72 15.53
N LYS A 188 -2.24 -9.54 14.29
CA LYS A 188 -1.96 -8.35 13.50
C LYS A 188 -2.92 -7.21 13.79
N ALA A 189 -4.18 -7.47 14.11
CA ALA A 189 -5.13 -6.44 14.51
C ALA A 189 -4.64 -5.70 15.77
N ILE A 190 -4.10 -6.43 16.75
CA ILE A 190 -3.58 -5.87 18.01
C ILE A 190 -2.32 -4.99 17.79
N THR A 191 -1.50 -5.30 16.79
CA THR A 191 -0.31 -4.49 16.47
C THR A 191 -0.61 -3.26 15.63
N HIS A 192 -1.71 -3.25 14.88
CA HIS A 192 -2.11 -2.12 14.02
C HIS A 192 -2.87 -1.01 14.77
N ASP A 193 -3.50 -1.35 15.90
CA ASP A 193 -4.29 -0.41 16.69
C ASP A 193 -3.43 0.62 17.49
N LYS A 194 -2.10 0.49 17.43
CA LYS A 194 -1.18 1.47 18.05
C LYS A 194 -0.93 2.72 17.19
N ASP A 195 -1.32 2.73 15.93
CA ASP A 195 -1.10 3.84 14.99
C ASP A 195 -2.36 4.65 14.58
N GLY A 196 -3.45 4.54 15.34
CA GLY A 196 -4.39 5.65 15.52
C GLY A 196 -5.42 5.99 14.44
N ASP A 197 -5.59 5.25 13.34
CA ASP A 197 -6.59 5.60 12.30
C ASP A 197 -8.04 5.18 12.68
N ALA A 198 -8.21 4.10 13.47
CA ALA A 198 -9.52 3.67 13.94
C ALA A 198 -10.14 4.64 14.97
N HIS A 199 -9.33 5.45 15.63
CA HIS A 199 -9.80 6.40 16.65
C HIS A 199 -10.60 7.56 16.05
N TYR A 200 -10.25 8.01 14.85
CA TYR A 200 -10.96 9.11 14.16
C TYR A 200 -12.32 8.68 13.59
N ASP A 201 -12.46 7.45 13.12
CA ASP A 201 -13.72 6.94 12.58
C ASP A 201 -14.75 6.70 13.69
N VAL A 202 -14.33 6.21 14.85
CA VAL A 202 -15.20 6.03 16.03
C VAL A 202 -15.65 7.36 16.60
N ILE A 203 -14.76 8.36 16.72
CA ILE A 203 -15.11 9.69 17.20
C ILE A 203 -16.03 10.41 16.21
N SER A 204 -15.81 10.27 14.90
CA SER A 204 -16.68 10.84 13.88
C SER A 204 -18.07 10.20 13.86
N ALA A 205 -18.18 8.90 14.09
CA ALA A 205 -19.44 8.18 14.23
C ALA A 205 -20.18 8.59 15.51
N PHE A 206 -19.45 8.79 16.63
CA PHE A 206 -20.00 9.23 17.91
C PHE A 206 -20.53 10.66 17.83
N GLN A 207 -19.80 11.59 17.22
CA GLN A 207 -20.25 12.97 17.01
C GLN A 207 -21.48 13.07 16.07
N LYS A 208 -21.61 12.17 15.09
CA LYS A 208 -22.82 12.09 14.24
C LYS A 208 -24.02 11.51 14.97
N SER A 209 -23.80 10.60 15.91
CA SER A 209 -24.84 10.01 16.75
C SER A 209 -25.41 11.02 17.74
N ASP A 210 -24.54 11.86 18.36
CA ASP A 210 -24.93 12.84 19.37
C ASP A 210 -25.75 14.01 18.79
N ARG A 211 -25.54 14.34 17.50
CA ARG A 211 -26.35 15.36 16.79
C ARG A 211 -27.79 14.95 16.47
N LYS A 212 -28.13 13.66 16.59
CA LYS A 212 -29.49 13.15 16.34
C LYS A 212 -30.36 13.06 17.61
N SER A 213 -29.81 13.30 18.78
CA SER A 213 -30.52 13.19 20.04
C SER A 213 -30.93 14.54 20.66
N VAL A 214 -30.82 15.65 19.92
CA VAL A 214 -31.30 16.98 20.32
C VAL A 214 -32.36 17.44 19.33
N VAL A 215 -33.54 16.86 19.41
CA VAL A 215 -34.83 17.48 19.02
C VAL A 215 -35.90 16.95 19.94
#